data_1c52e4d2462acd15d2a329fb13eda213
#
_entry.id   1c52e4d2462acd15d2a329fb13eda213
#
_cell.length_a   1.000
_cell.length_b   1.000
_cell.length_c   1.000
_cell.angle_alpha   90.00
_cell.angle_beta   90.00
_cell.angle_gamma   90.00
#
_symmetry.space_group_name_H-M   'P 1'
#
loop_
_entity.id
_entity.type
_entity.pdbx_description
1 polymer ?
#
loop_
_entity_poly.entity_id
_entity_poly.type
_entity_poly.pdbx_seq_one_letter_code
_entity_poly.pdbx_strand_id
1 'polypeptide(L)'
;FLKYESGGKFDQHHDIIFPTNYVNFVSKPIRKISAIVLLSERSSFEGGKLAIWVDEKRASFDYDQGDLLVFPSFVRHQIDPIIEGPRYSTVHWSYGGY
;
A
#
# COMPACT_ATOMS: atom_id res chain seq x y z
N PHE A 1 3.45 1.28 -10.63
CA PHE A 1 4.25 0.07 -10.75
C PHE A 1 5.42 0.11 -9.77
N LEU A 2 5.50 -0.90 -8.92
CA LEU A 2 6.53 -1.01 -7.91
C LEU A 2 7.28 -2.32 -8.07
N LYS A 3 8.60 -2.26 -7.88
CA LYS A 3 9.47 -3.42 -7.84
C LYS A 3 10.21 -3.43 -6.51
N TYR A 4 10.12 -4.54 -5.79
CA TYR A 4 10.88 -4.75 -4.55
C TYR A 4 11.89 -5.87 -4.77
N GLU A 5 13.17 -5.54 -4.60
CA GLU A 5 14.25 -6.51 -4.58
C GLU A 5 14.34 -7.21 -3.22
N SER A 6 15.13 -8.26 -3.14
CA SER A 6 15.44 -8.92 -1.86
C SER A 6 15.94 -7.90 -0.84
N GLY A 7 15.38 -7.90 0.36
CA GLY A 7 15.65 -6.92 1.40
C GLY A 7 14.84 -5.64 1.28
N GLY A 8 14.14 -5.42 0.16
CA GLY A 8 13.28 -4.26 -0.01
C GLY A 8 12.05 -4.33 0.90
N LYS A 9 11.55 -3.19 1.29
CA LYS A 9 10.37 -3.06 2.15
C LYS A 9 9.75 -1.69 1.97
N PHE A 10 8.54 -1.53 2.50
CA PHE A 10 7.92 -0.23 2.65
C PHE A 10 7.43 -0.12 4.10
N ASP A 11 8.05 0.78 4.86
CA ASP A 11 7.77 0.93 6.30
C ASP A 11 6.34 1.39 6.57
N GLN A 12 5.88 1.21 7.81
CA GLN A 12 4.55 1.62 8.24
C GLN A 12 4.28 3.09 7.88
N HIS A 13 3.17 3.33 7.17
CA HIS A 13 2.74 4.66 6.74
C HIS A 13 1.24 4.64 6.45
N HIS A 14 0.68 5.82 6.23
CA HIS A 14 -0.62 6.00 5.59
C HIS A 14 -0.43 6.76 4.27
N ASP A 15 -1.42 6.69 3.40
CA ASP A 15 -1.31 7.26 2.05
C ASP A 15 -1.87 8.69 1.94
N ILE A 16 -2.39 9.25 3.03
CA ILE A 16 -2.92 10.60 2.99
C ILE A 16 -1.80 11.61 3.02
N ILE A 17 -1.79 12.50 2.02
CA ILE A 17 -0.85 13.62 1.92
C ILE A 17 -1.69 14.88 2.07
N PHE A 18 -1.44 15.64 3.14
CA PHE A 18 -2.16 16.88 3.39
C PHE A 18 -1.47 18.04 2.69
N PRO A 19 -2.26 18.93 2.02
CA PRO A 19 -1.70 20.14 1.42
C PRO A 19 -1.05 21.04 2.46
N THR A 20 -0.04 21.81 2.04
CA THR A 20 0.73 22.67 2.93
C THR A 20 0.13 24.06 3.14
N ASN A 21 -0.91 24.42 2.38
CA ASN A 21 -1.58 25.71 2.54
C ASN A 21 -3.10 25.54 2.46
N TYR A 22 -3.80 26.53 2.97
CA TYR A 22 -5.26 26.51 3.09
C TYR A 22 -5.97 26.34 1.74
N VAL A 23 -5.51 27.03 0.71
CA VAL A 23 -6.16 26.98 -0.60
C VAL A 23 -6.09 25.55 -1.16
N ASN A 24 -4.92 24.93 -1.09
CA ASN A 24 -4.77 23.54 -1.53
C ASN A 24 -5.58 22.59 -0.67
N PHE A 25 -5.64 22.83 0.64
CA PHE A 25 -6.40 22.00 1.57
C PHE A 25 -7.89 21.93 1.21
N VAL A 26 -8.50 23.05 0.84
CA VAL A 26 -9.94 23.10 0.55
C VAL A 26 -10.29 22.83 -0.91
N SER A 27 -9.37 23.01 -1.84
CA SER A 27 -9.66 22.97 -3.28
C SER A 27 -9.15 21.74 -4.01
N LYS A 28 -8.15 21.03 -3.47
CA LYS A 28 -7.59 19.85 -4.12
C LYS A 28 -8.10 18.55 -3.50
N PRO A 29 -8.39 17.54 -4.35
CA PRO A 29 -8.78 16.23 -3.82
C PRO A 29 -7.61 15.54 -3.11
N ILE A 30 -7.96 14.70 -2.14
CA ILE A 30 -6.99 13.86 -1.43
C ILE A 30 -7.23 12.39 -1.75
N ARG A 31 -6.24 11.56 -1.49
CA ARG A 31 -6.38 10.11 -1.61
C ARG A 31 -7.36 9.60 -0.56
N LYS A 32 -8.38 8.88 -0.99
CA LYS A 32 -9.43 8.32 -0.12
C LYS A 32 -9.34 6.80 -0.03
N ILE A 33 -9.09 6.14 -1.15
CA ILE A 33 -9.03 4.70 -1.25
C ILE A 33 -7.70 4.33 -1.87
N SER A 34 -7.01 3.39 -1.25
CA SER A 34 -5.78 2.78 -1.77
C SER A 34 -6.08 1.37 -2.24
N ALA A 35 -5.51 0.99 -3.37
CA ALA A 35 -5.67 -0.33 -3.95
C ALA A 35 -4.32 -0.86 -4.42
N ILE A 36 -4.02 -2.10 -4.08
CA ILE A 36 -2.77 -2.77 -4.45
C ILE A 36 -3.10 -4.04 -5.22
N VAL A 37 -2.46 -4.21 -6.37
CA VAL A 37 -2.56 -5.45 -7.15
C VAL A 37 -1.20 -6.12 -7.20
N LEU A 38 -1.13 -7.39 -6.81
CA LEU A 38 0.09 -8.18 -6.94
C LEU A 38 0.24 -8.64 -8.39
N LEU A 39 1.36 -8.30 -9.02
CA LEU A 39 1.67 -8.69 -10.39
C LEU A 39 2.51 -9.97 -10.45
N SER A 40 3.30 -10.25 -9.42
CA SER A 40 4.15 -11.43 -9.36
C SER A 40 3.36 -12.68 -9.00
N GLU A 41 3.76 -13.82 -9.56
CA GLU A 41 3.29 -15.11 -9.05
C GLU A 41 3.74 -15.27 -7.60
N ARG A 42 2.85 -15.77 -6.74
CA ARG A 42 3.15 -15.90 -5.31
C ARG A 42 4.38 -16.77 -5.04
N SER A 43 4.61 -17.77 -5.89
CA SER A 43 5.77 -18.68 -5.78
C SER A 43 7.09 -18.06 -6.23
N SER A 44 7.06 -16.89 -6.88
CA SER A 44 8.27 -16.25 -7.44
C SER A 44 9.02 -15.36 -6.45
N PHE A 45 8.49 -15.16 -5.27
CA PHE A 45 9.13 -14.35 -4.23
C PHE A 45 8.76 -14.86 -2.84
N GLU A 46 9.52 -14.45 -1.84
CA GLU A 46 9.29 -14.79 -0.44
C GLU A 46 9.27 -13.53 0.41
N GLY A 47 8.39 -13.51 1.41
CA GLY A 47 8.15 -12.33 2.24
C GLY A 47 7.16 -11.38 1.58
N GLY A 48 7.26 -10.10 1.88
CA GLY A 48 6.48 -9.06 1.21
C GLY A 48 4.98 -9.09 1.48
N LYS A 49 4.55 -9.60 2.62
CA LYS A 49 3.14 -9.55 3.01
C LYS A 49 2.71 -8.11 3.27
N LEU A 50 1.44 -7.83 2.97
CA LEU A 50 0.84 -6.56 3.37
C LEU A 50 0.38 -6.66 4.82
N ALA A 51 0.87 -5.77 5.68
CA ALA A 51 0.39 -5.62 7.05
C ALA A 51 -0.43 -4.33 7.15
N ILE A 52 -1.56 -4.41 7.81
CA ILE A 52 -2.39 -3.25 8.14
C ILE A 52 -2.64 -3.19 9.65
N TRP A 53 -2.92 -1.99 10.16
CA TRP A 53 -3.23 -1.76 11.57
C TRP A 53 -4.67 -1.25 11.68
N VAL A 54 -5.50 -1.99 12.40
CA VAL A 54 -6.87 -1.60 12.73
C VAL A 54 -6.99 -1.66 14.25
N ASP A 55 -7.38 -0.55 14.88
CA ASP A 55 -7.43 -0.42 16.34
C ASP A 55 -6.14 -0.87 17.01
N GLU A 56 -5.02 -0.45 16.44
CA GLU A 56 -3.67 -0.77 16.90
C GLU A 56 -3.31 -2.26 16.85
N LYS A 57 -4.13 -3.07 16.23
CA LYS A 57 -3.86 -4.48 15.99
C LYS A 57 -3.34 -4.68 14.57
N ARG A 58 -2.23 -5.38 14.47
CA ARG A 58 -1.61 -5.71 13.18
C ARG A 58 -2.29 -6.94 12.58
N ALA A 59 -2.68 -6.83 11.32
CA ALA A 59 -3.16 -7.95 10.52
C ALA A 59 -2.30 -8.08 9.27
N SER A 60 -1.81 -9.27 8.98
CA SER A 60 -1.03 -9.56 7.77
C SER A 60 -1.86 -10.34 6.79
N PHE A 61 -1.70 -10.02 5.51
CA PHE A 61 -2.41 -10.68 4.43
C PHE A 61 -1.44 -11.32 3.47
N ASP A 62 -1.71 -12.56 3.15
CA ASP A 62 -1.10 -13.28 2.05
C ASP A 62 -2.08 -13.26 0.88
N TYR A 63 -1.61 -12.98 -0.31
CA TYR A 63 -2.47 -12.82 -1.48
C TYR A 63 -1.76 -13.32 -2.72
N ASP A 64 -2.57 -13.68 -3.73
CA ASP A 64 -2.10 -14.30 -4.96
C ASP A 64 -1.95 -13.28 -6.08
N GLN A 65 -1.27 -13.70 -7.14
CA GLN A 65 -1.14 -12.91 -8.35
C GLN A 65 -2.51 -12.48 -8.86
N GLY A 66 -2.66 -11.19 -9.13
CA GLY A 66 -3.89 -10.61 -9.63
C GLY A 66 -4.90 -10.24 -8.54
N ASP A 67 -4.66 -10.60 -7.28
CA ASP A 67 -5.55 -10.19 -6.20
C ASP A 67 -5.49 -8.68 -6.00
N LEU A 68 -6.65 -8.10 -5.73
CA LEU A 68 -6.83 -6.69 -5.46
C LEU A 68 -7.09 -6.50 -3.96
N LEU A 69 -6.22 -5.76 -3.30
CA LEU A 69 -6.39 -5.37 -1.91
C LEU A 69 -6.79 -3.89 -1.86
N VAL A 70 -7.92 -3.61 -1.24
CA VAL A 70 -8.50 -2.27 -1.17
C VAL A 70 -8.68 -1.87 0.29
N PHE A 71 -8.23 -0.68 0.64
CA PHE A 71 -8.37 -0.17 2.00
C PHE A 71 -8.44 1.36 1.98
N PRO A 72 -9.04 1.99 3.02
CA PRO A 72 -9.04 3.44 3.13
C PRO A 72 -7.60 3.98 3.22
N SER A 73 -7.30 5.06 2.51
CA SER A 73 -5.94 5.61 2.46
C SER A 73 -5.41 6.07 3.81
N PHE A 74 -6.29 6.31 4.80
CA PHE A 74 -5.86 6.69 6.16
C PHE A 74 -5.38 5.51 7.00
N VAL A 75 -5.58 4.27 6.56
CA VAL A 75 -5.16 3.08 7.30
C VAL A 75 -3.64 2.93 7.22
N ARG A 76 -3.01 2.76 8.37
CA ARG A 76 -1.58 2.48 8.42
C ARG A 76 -1.31 1.10 7.89
N HIS A 77 -0.30 1.00 7.06
CA HIS A 77 0.08 -0.25 6.40
C HIS A 77 1.57 -0.28 6.12
N GLN A 78 2.08 -1.45 5.82
CA GLN A 78 3.45 -1.63 5.36
C GLN A 78 3.55 -2.86 4.47
N ILE A 79 4.58 -2.88 3.64
CA ILE A 79 5.02 -4.09 2.95
C ILE A 79 6.17 -4.67 3.77
N ASP A 80 5.98 -5.86 4.29
CA ASP A 80 7.01 -6.56 5.05
C ASP A 80 8.26 -6.80 4.18
N PRO A 81 9.45 -6.95 4.78
CA PRO A 81 10.66 -7.16 4.02
C PRO A 81 10.56 -8.33 3.05
N ILE A 82 11.09 -8.14 1.86
CA ILE A 82 11.22 -9.18 0.86
C ILE A 82 12.43 -10.05 1.23
N ILE A 83 12.19 -11.33 1.48
CA ILE A 83 13.25 -12.28 1.82
C ILE A 83 13.95 -12.68 0.53
N GLU A 84 13.17 -13.01 -0.48
CA GLU A 84 13.68 -13.34 -1.80
C GLU A 84 12.75 -12.74 -2.86
N GLY A 85 13.30 -11.97 -3.79
CA GLY A 85 12.56 -11.25 -4.81
C GLY A 85 13.08 -11.51 -6.21
N PRO A 86 12.64 -10.71 -7.18
CA PRO A 86 11.86 -9.48 -7.01
C PRO A 86 10.35 -9.70 -6.86
N ARG A 87 9.68 -8.73 -6.26
CA ARG A 87 8.23 -8.65 -6.13
C ARG A 87 7.72 -7.42 -6.88
N TYR A 88 6.74 -7.63 -7.75
CA TYR A 88 6.14 -6.56 -8.55
C TYR A 88 4.69 -6.35 -8.16
N SER A 89 4.29 -5.08 -8.05
CA SER A 89 2.91 -4.70 -7.74
C SER A 89 2.56 -3.37 -8.41
N THR A 90 1.26 -3.07 -8.44
CA THR A 90 0.78 -1.74 -8.79
C THR A 90 0.02 -1.16 -7.63
N VAL A 91 0.05 0.16 -7.49
CA VAL A 91 -0.71 0.90 -6.48
C VAL A 91 -1.59 1.91 -7.19
N HIS A 92 -2.84 1.99 -6.77
CA HIS A 92 -3.83 2.91 -7.33
C HIS A 92 -4.54 3.64 -6.21
N TRP A 93 -4.93 4.88 -6.47
CA TRP A 93 -5.67 5.69 -5.50
C TRP A 93 -6.91 6.28 -6.15
N SER A 94 -8.03 6.23 -5.40
CA SER A 94 -9.19 7.05 -5.70
C SER A 94 -9.15 8.31 -4.86
N TYR A 95 -9.49 9.44 -5.45
CA TYR A 95 -9.42 10.75 -4.82
C TYR A 95 -10.81 11.29 -4.54
N GLY A 96 -10.91 12.13 -3.52
CA GLY A 96 -12.15 12.83 -3.19
C GLY A 96 -11.85 14.13 -2.45
N GLY A 97 -12.87 14.98 -2.32
CA GLY A 97 -12.75 16.20 -1.55
C GLY A 97 -12.88 15.95 -0.03
N TYR A 98 -12.67 17.01 0.71
CA TYR A 98 -12.87 17.02 2.16
C TYR A 98 -14.34 17.05 2.53
#